data_6d3316f94d9859b49ad49f340a7faa50
#
_entry.id   6d3316f94d9859b49ad49f340a7faa50
#
_cell.length_a   1.000
_cell.length_b   1.000
_cell.length_c   1.000
_cell.angle_alpha   90.00
_cell.angle_beta   90.00
_cell.angle_gamma   90.00
#
_symmetry.space_group_name_H-M   'P 1'
#
loop_
_entity.id
_entity.type
_entity.pdbx_description
1 polymer ?
#
loop_
_entity_poly.entity_id
_entity_poly.type
_entity_poly.pdbx_seq_one_letter_code
_entity_poly.pdbx_strand_id
1 'polypeptide(L)'
;QDGQYFIDPGSEKARNYVINIAKEACELGFDEIQFDYIRYPDSNYKYMVFKDENTYDNRIKNINSFLMVAKKEINSLGCFVSADVFGFILTNKFDGGIGQNLETIIENVDFLSPMVYPSHYSKGSFGYQNPNRNPYGVITSALDDALDRGVEEIKLRPFLQGFWHSDAEVQENIRAAEDKNLDWIIWNVSSSYNLGYFSKLDSWQLK
;
A
#
# COMPACT_ATOMS: atom_id res chain seq x y z
N GLN A 1 1.12 -9.51 26.23
CA GLN A 1 1.72 -8.40 25.50
C GLN A 1 0.63 -7.72 24.75
N ASP A 2 0.32 -6.51 25.10
CA ASP A 2 -0.35 -5.40 24.44
C ASP A 2 -1.79 -5.54 23.93
N GLY A 3 -2.48 -6.68 24.12
CA GLY A 3 -3.92 -6.81 23.80
C GLY A 3 -4.30 -6.47 22.34
N GLN A 4 -3.36 -6.53 21.41
CA GLN A 4 -3.64 -6.34 19.99
C GLN A 4 -4.31 -7.60 19.44
N TYR A 5 -5.44 -7.41 18.80
CA TYR A 5 -6.18 -8.47 18.12
C TYR A 5 -6.11 -8.25 16.62
N PHE A 6 -5.78 -9.30 15.89
CA PHE A 6 -5.85 -9.30 14.43
C PHE A 6 -7.11 -10.03 13.98
N ILE A 7 -7.76 -9.50 12.96
CA ILE A 7 -8.82 -10.21 12.27
C ILE A 7 -8.16 -11.28 11.40
N ASP A 8 -8.62 -12.54 11.53
CA ASP A 8 -8.11 -13.64 10.71
C ASP A 8 -8.53 -13.47 9.23
N PRO A 9 -7.59 -13.27 8.30
CA PRO A 9 -7.91 -13.13 6.88
C PRO A 9 -8.55 -14.37 6.26
N GLY A 10 -8.40 -15.56 6.87
CA GLY A 10 -9.05 -16.80 6.48
C GLY A 10 -10.51 -16.87 6.89
N SER A 11 -10.97 -16.01 7.79
CA SER A 11 -12.37 -16.00 8.28
C SER A 11 -13.31 -15.30 7.32
N GLU A 12 -14.15 -16.04 6.64
CA GLU A 12 -15.19 -15.49 5.75
C GLU A 12 -16.13 -14.53 6.48
N LYS A 13 -16.53 -14.85 7.71
CA LYS A 13 -17.37 -13.97 8.52
C LYS A 13 -16.68 -12.62 8.79
N ALA A 14 -15.39 -12.62 9.08
CA ALA A 14 -14.64 -11.41 9.32
C ALA A 14 -14.48 -10.58 8.04
N ARG A 15 -14.17 -11.24 6.92
CA ARG A 15 -14.10 -10.57 5.61
C ARG A 15 -15.42 -9.92 5.22
N ASN A 16 -16.53 -10.64 5.34
CA ASN A 16 -17.87 -10.12 5.02
C ASN A 16 -18.25 -8.93 5.90
N TYR A 17 -17.84 -8.92 7.18
CA TYR A 17 -18.06 -7.77 8.05
C TYR A 17 -17.36 -6.51 7.53
N VAL A 18 -16.10 -6.62 7.15
CA VAL A 18 -15.34 -5.48 6.60
C VAL A 18 -15.90 -5.03 5.25
N ILE A 19 -16.26 -5.96 4.37
CA ILE A 19 -16.86 -5.65 3.07
C ILE A 19 -18.21 -4.93 3.24
N ASN A 20 -19.02 -5.32 4.21
CA ASN A 20 -20.29 -4.65 4.44
C ASN A 20 -20.12 -3.19 4.91
N ILE A 21 -19.11 -2.90 5.74
CA ILE A 21 -18.77 -1.51 6.12
C ILE A 21 -18.33 -0.72 4.87
N ALA A 22 -17.50 -1.32 4.02
CA ALA A 22 -17.06 -0.70 2.78
C ALA A 22 -18.23 -0.39 1.82
N LYS A 23 -19.19 -1.29 1.70
CA LYS A 23 -20.41 -1.10 0.90
C LYS A 23 -21.26 0.05 1.45
N GLU A 24 -21.46 0.12 2.77
CA GLU A 24 -22.17 1.22 3.41
C GLU A 24 -21.49 2.56 3.13
N ALA A 25 -20.16 2.63 3.17
CA ALA A 25 -19.43 3.84 2.80
C ALA A 25 -19.68 4.26 1.33
N CYS A 26 -19.66 3.31 0.39
CA CYS A 26 -20.05 3.57 -1.00
C CYS A 26 -21.46 4.14 -1.14
N GLU A 27 -22.42 3.53 -0.46
CA GLU A 27 -23.83 3.97 -0.47
C GLU A 27 -23.99 5.38 0.13
N LEU A 28 -23.07 5.79 1.01
CA LEU A 28 -23.01 7.14 1.57
C LEU A 28 -22.34 8.17 0.64
N GLY A 29 -21.82 7.74 -0.52
CA GLY A 29 -21.30 8.62 -1.57
C GLY A 29 -19.78 8.75 -1.62
N PHE A 30 -19.03 7.81 -1.05
CA PHE A 30 -17.59 7.71 -1.30
C PHE A 30 -17.34 7.12 -2.70
N ASP A 31 -16.34 7.67 -3.41
CA ASP A 31 -15.98 7.23 -4.76
C ASP A 31 -15.01 6.04 -4.75
N GLU A 32 -14.25 5.88 -3.68
CA GLU A 32 -13.22 4.85 -3.54
C GLU A 32 -13.14 4.33 -2.10
N ILE A 33 -12.94 3.03 -1.98
CA ILE A 33 -12.65 2.35 -0.71
C ILE A 33 -11.20 1.86 -0.75
N GLN A 34 -10.38 2.39 0.15
CA GLN A 34 -9.00 1.99 0.33
C GLN A 34 -8.87 1.06 1.54
N PHE A 35 -8.39 -0.16 1.30
CA PHE A 35 -8.14 -1.13 2.36
C PHE A 35 -6.71 -1.01 2.87
N ASP A 36 -6.58 -0.68 4.15
CA ASP A 36 -5.30 -0.70 4.86
C ASP A 36 -5.20 -1.94 5.75
N TYR A 37 -3.97 -2.28 6.16
CA TYR A 37 -3.66 -3.45 7.01
C TYR A 37 -4.20 -4.80 6.51
N ILE A 38 -4.36 -4.96 5.21
CA ILE A 38 -4.77 -6.21 4.55
C ILE A 38 -3.60 -7.20 4.50
N ARG A 39 -3.22 -7.71 5.63
CA ARG A 39 -2.04 -8.55 5.78
C ARG A 39 -2.14 -9.49 6.97
N TYR A 40 -1.33 -10.53 6.97
CA TYR A 40 -1.04 -11.29 8.17
C TYR A 40 -0.09 -10.49 9.08
N PRO A 41 -0.07 -10.78 10.40
CA PRO A 41 0.89 -10.19 11.32
C PRO A 41 2.33 -10.53 10.87
N ASP A 42 3.25 -9.60 11.09
CA ASP A 42 4.67 -9.75 10.73
C ASP A 42 5.54 -10.38 11.82
N SER A 43 4.93 -10.72 12.97
CA SER A 43 5.64 -11.29 14.12
C SER A 43 4.70 -12.07 15.03
N ASN A 44 5.28 -12.85 15.96
CA ASN A 44 4.56 -13.59 17.03
C ASN A 44 3.56 -14.67 16.57
N TYR A 45 3.73 -15.23 15.38
CA TYR A 45 2.84 -16.26 14.81
C TYR A 45 2.56 -17.45 15.75
N LYS A 46 3.52 -17.85 16.56
CA LYS A 46 3.38 -19.01 17.46
C LYS A 46 2.29 -18.87 18.53
N TYR A 47 1.78 -17.66 18.73
CA TYR A 47 0.70 -17.36 19.68
C TYR A 47 -0.63 -17.10 19.00
N MET A 48 -0.69 -17.18 17.67
CA MET A 48 -1.87 -16.88 16.88
C MET A 48 -2.47 -18.16 16.32
N VAL A 49 -3.79 -18.19 16.30
CA VAL A 49 -4.55 -19.29 15.72
C VAL A 49 -5.30 -18.73 14.51
N PHE A 50 -5.04 -19.29 13.36
CA PHE A 50 -5.74 -18.99 12.12
C PHE A 50 -6.65 -20.14 11.73
N LYS A 51 -7.71 -19.85 10.96
CA LYS A 51 -8.62 -20.85 10.40
C LYS A 51 -7.86 -21.86 9.52
N ASP A 52 -7.02 -21.33 8.63
CA ASP A 52 -6.19 -22.13 7.75
C ASP A 52 -4.76 -22.19 8.28
N GLU A 53 -4.04 -23.26 7.95
CA GLU A 53 -2.62 -23.36 8.27
C GLU A 53 -1.86 -22.15 7.72
N ASN A 54 -0.96 -21.55 8.53
CA ASN A 54 -0.20 -20.35 8.16
C ASN A 54 0.95 -20.68 7.20
N THR A 55 0.61 -21.11 5.99
CA THR A 55 1.55 -21.35 4.89
C THR A 55 1.58 -20.17 3.93
N TYR A 56 2.62 -20.07 3.11
CA TYR A 56 2.73 -19.09 2.04
C TYR A 56 1.47 -19.07 1.16
N ASP A 57 1.07 -20.24 0.64
CA ASP A 57 -0.05 -20.37 -0.27
C ASP A 57 -1.37 -19.94 0.37
N ASN A 58 -1.62 -20.34 1.61
CA ASN A 58 -2.84 -19.97 2.32
C ASN A 58 -2.89 -18.47 2.62
N ARG A 59 -1.76 -17.84 2.97
CA ARG A 59 -1.73 -16.39 3.19
C ARG A 59 -2.08 -15.62 1.91
N ILE A 60 -1.43 -15.95 0.80
CA ILE A 60 -1.71 -15.33 -0.51
C ILE A 60 -3.16 -15.56 -0.91
N LYS A 61 -3.63 -16.80 -0.86
CA LYS A 61 -5.02 -17.16 -1.18
C LYS A 61 -6.04 -16.37 -0.36
N ASN A 62 -5.83 -16.24 0.93
CA ASN A 62 -6.79 -15.59 1.82
C ASN A 62 -6.87 -14.08 1.57
N ILE A 63 -5.72 -13.39 1.40
CA ILE A 63 -5.70 -11.97 1.06
C ILE A 63 -6.34 -11.74 -0.32
N ASN A 64 -5.99 -12.53 -1.32
CA ASN A 64 -6.57 -12.37 -2.66
C ASN A 64 -8.07 -12.69 -2.72
N SER A 65 -8.51 -13.72 -1.99
CA SER A 65 -9.94 -14.03 -1.91
C SER A 65 -10.75 -12.90 -1.29
N PHE A 66 -10.19 -12.21 -0.29
CA PHE A 66 -10.80 -11.02 0.29
C PHE A 66 -10.93 -9.90 -0.76
N LEU A 67 -9.82 -9.53 -1.40
CA LEU A 67 -9.79 -8.44 -2.38
C LEU A 67 -10.68 -8.73 -3.60
N MET A 68 -10.67 -9.95 -4.10
CA MET A 68 -11.51 -10.37 -5.23
C MET A 68 -13.01 -10.18 -4.92
N VAL A 69 -13.46 -10.60 -3.75
CA VAL A 69 -14.85 -10.43 -3.34
C VAL A 69 -15.17 -8.97 -3.08
N ALA A 70 -14.29 -8.27 -2.36
CA ALA A 70 -14.45 -6.84 -2.07
C ALA A 70 -14.56 -6.03 -3.37
N LYS A 71 -13.64 -6.22 -4.31
CA LYS A 71 -13.67 -5.51 -5.61
C LYS A 71 -14.97 -5.77 -6.36
N LYS A 72 -15.37 -7.03 -6.46
CA LYS A 72 -16.61 -7.38 -7.15
C LYS A 72 -17.84 -6.69 -6.56
N GLU A 73 -17.98 -6.71 -5.24
CA GLU A 73 -19.16 -6.16 -4.57
C GLU A 73 -19.14 -4.63 -4.54
N ILE A 74 -17.99 -4.02 -4.29
CA ILE A 74 -17.84 -2.57 -4.19
C ILE A 74 -17.93 -1.91 -5.57
N ASN A 75 -17.28 -2.46 -6.61
CA ASN A 75 -17.42 -1.93 -7.97
C ASN A 75 -18.87 -2.03 -8.49
N SER A 76 -19.67 -3.03 -8.04
CA SER A 76 -21.08 -3.11 -8.41
C SER A 76 -21.93 -1.96 -7.86
N LEU A 77 -21.42 -1.24 -6.86
CA LEU A 77 -22.04 -0.04 -6.28
C LEU A 77 -21.48 1.27 -6.90
N GLY A 78 -20.53 1.17 -7.83
CA GLY A 78 -19.93 2.31 -8.51
C GLY A 78 -18.67 2.88 -7.87
N CYS A 79 -18.16 2.28 -6.78
CA CYS A 79 -16.91 2.70 -6.14
C CYS A 79 -15.71 1.93 -6.67
N PHE A 80 -14.55 2.57 -6.65
CA PHE A 80 -13.26 1.92 -6.85
C PHE A 80 -12.75 1.23 -5.58
N VAL A 81 -11.84 0.28 -5.76
CA VAL A 81 -11.16 -0.43 -4.67
C VAL A 81 -9.66 -0.22 -4.80
N SER A 82 -9.05 0.25 -3.73
CA SER A 82 -7.60 0.34 -3.61
C SER A 82 -7.09 -0.42 -2.38
N ALA A 83 -5.80 -0.69 -2.38
CA ALA A 83 -5.15 -1.44 -1.32
C ALA A 83 -3.79 -0.85 -0.95
N ASP A 84 -3.58 -0.68 0.37
CA ASP A 84 -2.28 -0.32 0.92
C ASP A 84 -1.44 -1.57 1.09
N VAL A 85 -0.23 -1.52 0.56
CA VAL A 85 0.69 -2.65 0.62
C VAL A 85 2.07 -2.20 1.09
N PHE A 86 2.82 -3.11 1.68
CA PHE A 86 4.20 -2.83 2.03
C PHE A 86 5.05 -2.57 0.78
N GLY A 87 5.86 -1.51 0.80
CA GLY A 87 6.72 -1.13 -0.34
C GLY A 87 7.70 -2.24 -0.76
N PHE A 88 8.13 -3.12 0.15
CA PHE A 88 9.04 -4.19 -0.17
C PHE A 88 8.48 -5.22 -1.17
N ILE A 89 7.15 -5.36 -1.29
CA ILE A 89 6.57 -6.31 -2.25
C ILE A 89 6.78 -5.91 -3.70
N LEU A 90 7.09 -4.63 -3.95
CA LEU A 90 7.45 -4.16 -5.29
C LEU A 90 8.75 -4.79 -5.79
N THR A 91 9.70 -5.00 -4.88
CA THR A 91 11.04 -5.54 -5.16
C THR A 91 11.11 -7.05 -4.93
N ASN A 92 10.41 -7.57 -3.91
CA ASN A 92 10.47 -8.97 -3.52
C ASN A 92 9.33 -9.79 -4.13
N LYS A 93 9.66 -10.99 -4.61
CA LYS A 93 8.66 -11.95 -5.11
C LYS A 93 8.00 -12.79 -4.02
N PHE A 94 8.52 -12.73 -2.79
CA PHE A 94 7.96 -13.43 -1.63
C PHE A 94 7.09 -12.49 -0.80
N ASP A 95 6.09 -13.05 -0.15
CA ASP A 95 5.09 -12.33 0.64
C ASP A 95 5.60 -11.75 1.98
N GLY A 96 6.86 -11.95 2.31
CA GLY A 96 7.43 -11.53 3.59
C GLY A 96 6.76 -12.14 4.83
N GLY A 97 5.95 -13.19 4.66
CA GLY A 97 5.16 -13.79 5.73
C GLY A 97 3.82 -13.10 6.00
N ILE A 98 3.47 -12.08 5.23
CA ILE A 98 2.29 -11.24 5.46
C ILE A 98 1.13 -11.47 4.48
N GLY A 99 1.32 -12.32 3.47
CA GLY A 99 0.30 -12.67 2.48
C GLY A 99 0.14 -11.64 1.35
N GLN A 100 1.03 -10.65 1.25
CA GLN A 100 1.02 -9.68 0.16
C GLN A 100 1.97 -10.13 -0.96
N ASN A 101 1.41 -10.32 -2.15
CA ASN A 101 2.16 -10.62 -3.36
C ASN A 101 1.69 -9.69 -4.49
N LEU A 102 2.62 -9.01 -5.14
CA LEU A 102 2.32 -7.95 -6.11
C LEU A 102 1.45 -8.44 -7.26
N GLU A 103 1.85 -9.53 -7.90
CA GLU A 103 1.20 -10.05 -9.10
C GLU A 103 -0.26 -10.42 -8.86
N THR A 104 -0.56 -10.96 -7.67
CA THR A 104 -1.91 -11.40 -7.36
C THR A 104 -2.80 -10.29 -6.79
N ILE A 105 -2.24 -9.34 -6.06
CA ILE A 105 -3.00 -8.21 -5.52
C ILE A 105 -3.44 -7.26 -6.63
N ILE A 106 -2.54 -6.93 -7.58
CA ILE A 106 -2.82 -5.95 -8.65
C ILE A 106 -4.00 -6.37 -9.55
N GLU A 107 -4.29 -7.65 -9.66
CA GLU A 107 -5.45 -8.17 -10.40
C GLU A 107 -6.76 -7.88 -9.66
N ASN A 108 -6.71 -7.78 -8.34
CA ASN A 108 -7.87 -7.70 -7.46
C ASN A 108 -8.10 -6.31 -6.86
N VAL A 109 -7.47 -5.27 -7.40
CA VAL A 109 -7.68 -3.87 -7.03
C VAL A 109 -7.82 -3.00 -8.27
N ASP A 110 -8.36 -1.80 -8.13
CA ASP A 110 -8.36 -0.77 -9.17
C ASP A 110 -7.10 0.08 -9.07
N PHE A 111 -6.66 0.39 -7.82
CA PHE A 111 -5.42 1.09 -7.55
C PHE A 111 -4.61 0.36 -6.48
N LEU A 112 -3.30 0.40 -6.62
CA LEU A 112 -2.34 -0.11 -5.66
C LEU A 112 -1.58 1.05 -5.03
N SER A 113 -1.57 1.12 -3.70
CA SER A 113 -0.90 2.17 -2.94
C SER A 113 0.25 1.57 -2.10
N PRO A 114 1.42 1.35 -2.70
CA PRO A 114 2.56 0.82 -1.95
C PRO A 114 3.15 1.90 -1.03
N MET A 115 3.42 1.53 0.21
CA MET A 115 4.05 2.37 1.22
C MET A 115 5.58 2.43 0.98
N VAL A 116 6.01 3.29 0.06
CA VAL A 116 7.43 3.42 -0.33
C VAL A 116 8.13 4.45 0.57
N TYR A 117 8.26 4.13 1.85
CA TYR A 117 8.88 5.02 2.84
C TYR A 117 10.39 4.79 2.92
N PRO A 118 11.25 5.74 2.51
CA PRO A 118 12.70 5.57 2.52
C PRO A 118 13.27 5.16 3.89
N SER A 119 12.66 5.63 4.99
CA SER A 119 13.07 5.26 6.35
C SER A 119 12.82 3.80 6.71
N HIS A 120 11.98 3.08 5.98
CA HIS A 120 11.62 1.69 6.23
C HIS A 120 12.46 0.69 5.42
N TYR A 121 13.28 1.17 4.50
CA TYR A 121 14.22 0.33 3.78
C TYR A 121 15.52 0.14 4.55
N SER A 122 16.01 -1.09 4.59
CA SER A 122 17.24 -1.44 5.29
C SER A 122 18.46 -0.82 4.63
N LYS A 123 19.53 -0.63 5.41
CA LYS A 123 20.83 -0.25 4.92
C LYS A 123 21.26 -1.17 3.76
N GLY A 124 21.69 -0.59 2.65
CA GLY A 124 22.10 -1.29 1.44
C GLY A 124 20.99 -1.50 0.41
N SER A 125 19.71 -1.24 0.75
CA SER A 125 18.64 -1.31 -0.23
C SER A 125 18.91 -0.38 -1.41
N PHE A 126 18.72 -0.88 -2.62
CA PHE A 126 19.01 -0.16 -3.88
C PHE A 126 20.43 0.42 -3.97
N GLY A 127 21.41 -0.15 -3.24
CA GLY A 127 22.79 0.33 -3.19
C GLY A 127 23.03 1.48 -2.21
N TYR A 128 22.02 2.02 -1.56
CA TYR A 128 22.16 3.15 -0.63
C TYR A 128 22.57 2.71 0.77
N GLN A 129 23.68 3.25 1.29
CA GLN A 129 24.10 3.00 2.68
C GLN A 129 23.12 3.57 3.71
N ASN A 130 22.42 4.63 3.34
CA ASN A 130 21.35 5.23 4.14
C ASN A 130 20.16 5.57 3.22
N PRO A 131 19.21 4.64 3.03
CA PRO A 131 18.03 4.88 2.18
C PRO A 131 17.23 6.13 2.59
N ASN A 132 17.07 6.38 3.88
CA ASN A 132 16.33 7.55 4.38
C ASN A 132 16.91 8.91 3.97
N ARG A 133 18.22 8.95 3.61
CA ARG A 133 18.87 10.15 3.11
C ARG A 133 18.93 10.25 1.58
N ASN A 134 18.31 9.30 0.90
CA ASN A 134 18.27 9.23 -0.57
C ASN A 134 16.82 8.98 -1.05
N PRO A 135 15.86 9.83 -0.64
CA PRO A 135 14.43 9.57 -0.84
C PRO A 135 14.09 9.42 -2.33
N TYR A 136 14.53 10.31 -3.18
CA TYR A 136 14.31 10.23 -4.62
C TYR A 136 14.76 8.90 -5.22
N GLY A 137 16.01 8.50 -4.96
CA GLY A 137 16.59 7.30 -5.56
C GLY A 137 15.94 6.02 -5.05
N VAL A 138 15.59 5.96 -3.77
CA VAL A 138 14.90 4.79 -3.16
C VAL A 138 13.51 4.61 -3.75
N ILE A 139 12.73 5.70 -3.82
CA ILE A 139 11.35 5.64 -4.36
C ILE A 139 11.40 5.33 -5.85
N THR A 140 12.25 6.00 -6.62
CA THR A 140 12.43 5.73 -8.05
C THR A 140 12.72 4.25 -8.29
N SER A 141 13.69 3.67 -7.57
CA SER A 141 14.06 2.25 -7.74
C SER A 141 12.92 1.30 -7.38
N ALA A 142 12.19 1.58 -6.29
CA ALA A 142 11.07 0.74 -5.88
C ALA A 142 9.91 0.78 -6.91
N LEU A 143 9.64 1.96 -7.47
CA LEU A 143 8.61 2.13 -8.50
C LEU A 143 9.03 1.51 -9.83
N ASP A 144 10.32 1.62 -10.20
CA ASP A 144 10.87 0.93 -11.39
C ASP A 144 10.68 -0.58 -11.28
N ASP A 145 10.99 -1.18 -10.14
CA ASP A 145 10.77 -2.61 -9.89
C ASP A 145 9.30 -3.02 -10.11
N ALA A 146 8.33 -2.17 -9.70
CA ALA A 146 6.90 -2.44 -9.91
C ALA A 146 6.52 -2.38 -11.40
N LEU A 147 6.97 -1.35 -12.10
CA LEU A 147 6.70 -1.15 -13.54
C LEU A 147 7.36 -2.25 -14.37
N ASP A 148 8.60 -2.63 -14.06
CA ASP A 148 9.31 -3.75 -14.72
C ASP A 148 8.62 -5.11 -14.49
N ARG A 149 7.86 -5.25 -13.40
CA ARG A 149 7.01 -6.41 -13.11
C ARG A 149 5.63 -6.33 -13.76
N GLY A 150 5.38 -5.33 -14.59
CA GLY A 150 4.17 -5.19 -15.40
C GLY A 150 3.00 -4.51 -14.71
N VAL A 151 3.22 -3.81 -13.59
CA VAL A 151 2.18 -2.96 -13.01
C VAL A 151 1.93 -1.77 -13.94
N GLU A 152 0.69 -1.56 -14.32
CA GLU A 152 0.30 -0.42 -15.16
C GLU A 152 0.40 0.89 -14.37
N GLU A 153 0.97 1.95 -14.97
CA GLU A 153 1.13 3.26 -14.34
C GLU A 153 -0.18 3.78 -13.75
N ILE A 154 -1.28 3.66 -14.48
CA ILE A 154 -2.61 4.14 -14.05
C ILE A 154 -3.12 3.48 -12.77
N LYS A 155 -2.62 2.31 -12.44
CA LYS A 155 -2.99 1.58 -11.21
C LYS A 155 -2.07 1.87 -10.03
N LEU A 156 -0.90 2.44 -10.27
CA LEU A 156 0.14 2.60 -9.25
C LEU A 156 0.06 4.00 -8.64
N ARG A 157 -0.31 4.08 -7.37
CA ARG A 157 -0.46 5.34 -6.63
C ARG A 157 0.23 5.25 -5.27
N PRO A 158 1.57 5.44 -5.22
CA PRO A 158 2.33 5.21 -4.01
C PRO A 158 1.97 6.14 -2.86
N PHE A 159 2.03 5.60 -1.63
CA PHE A 159 2.11 6.41 -0.43
C PHE A 159 3.55 6.90 -0.23
N LEU A 160 3.71 8.22 -0.16
CA LEU A 160 4.98 8.90 0.04
C LEU A 160 5.14 9.31 1.50
N GLN A 161 6.38 9.27 2.00
CA GLN A 161 6.71 9.59 3.37
C GLN A 161 6.64 11.11 3.62
N GLY A 162 5.68 11.55 4.44
CA GLY A 162 5.54 12.92 4.93
C GLY A 162 5.98 13.10 6.39
N PHE A 163 6.50 12.07 7.06
CA PHE A 163 6.97 12.07 8.44
C PHE A 163 8.49 11.92 8.48
N TRP A 164 9.15 12.52 9.49
CA TRP A 164 10.61 12.50 9.71
C TRP A 164 11.45 13.04 8.53
N HIS A 165 10.84 13.62 7.54
CA HIS A 165 11.47 14.26 6.41
C HIS A 165 11.29 15.78 6.49
N SER A 166 12.29 16.52 6.05
CA SER A 166 12.19 17.95 5.77
C SER A 166 11.34 18.20 4.52
N ASP A 167 10.88 19.44 4.34
CA ASP A 167 10.12 19.83 3.14
C ASP A 167 10.86 19.44 1.84
N ALA A 168 12.19 19.64 1.81
CA ALA A 168 13.01 19.29 0.65
C ALA A 168 13.04 17.76 0.39
N GLU A 169 13.10 16.93 1.43
CA GLU A 169 13.06 15.48 1.30
C GLU A 169 11.67 15.00 0.84
N VAL A 170 10.59 15.63 1.33
CA VAL A 170 9.22 15.33 0.84
C VAL A 170 9.05 15.74 -0.62
N GLN A 171 9.61 16.88 -1.04
CA GLN A 171 9.63 17.28 -2.45
C GLN A 171 10.37 16.27 -3.34
N GLU A 172 11.47 15.68 -2.85
CA GLU A 172 12.17 14.60 -3.56
C GLU A 172 11.31 13.32 -3.66
N ASN A 173 10.52 12.99 -2.61
CA ASN A 173 9.55 11.90 -2.66
C ASN A 173 8.51 12.14 -3.77
N ILE A 174 7.93 13.33 -3.81
CA ILE A 174 6.92 13.73 -4.81
C ILE A 174 7.53 13.65 -6.22
N ARG A 175 8.70 14.27 -6.43
CA ARG A 175 9.37 14.28 -7.72
C ARG A 175 9.63 12.86 -8.25
N ALA A 176 9.99 11.91 -7.38
CA ALA A 176 10.25 10.54 -7.79
C ALA A 176 9.02 9.84 -8.37
N ALA A 177 7.81 10.17 -7.90
CA ALA A 177 6.57 9.67 -8.47
C ALA A 177 6.18 10.43 -9.75
N GLU A 178 6.30 11.76 -9.74
CA GLU A 178 5.93 12.62 -10.88
C GLU A 178 6.80 12.40 -12.11
N ASP A 179 8.11 12.18 -11.93
CA ASP A 179 9.03 11.85 -13.03
C ASP A 179 8.66 10.54 -13.76
N LYS A 180 7.74 9.74 -13.17
CA LYS A 180 7.17 8.53 -13.73
C LYS A 180 5.69 8.68 -14.14
N ASN A 181 5.17 9.89 -14.14
CA ASN A 181 3.75 10.21 -14.40
C ASN A 181 2.77 9.47 -13.49
N LEU A 182 3.17 9.18 -12.25
CA LEU A 182 2.32 8.51 -11.27
C LEU A 182 1.61 9.53 -10.38
N ASP A 183 0.33 9.26 -10.10
CA ASP A 183 -0.37 9.89 -8.99
C ASP A 183 0.21 9.41 -7.66
N TRP A 184 0.04 10.17 -6.58
CA TRP A 184 0.63 9.86 -5.30
C TRP A 184 -0.22 10.35 -4.12
N ILE A 185 0.04 9.77 -2.95
CA ILE A 185 -0.57 10.18 -1.68
C ILE A 185 0.57 10.42 -0.68
N ILE A 186 0.47 11.49 0.12
CA ILE A 186 1.41 11.70 1.24
C ILE A 186 0.81 11.15 2.52
N TRP A 187 1.58 10.32 3.21
CA TRP A 187 1.24 9.83 4.55
C TRP A 187 2.04 10.53 5.62
N ASN A 188 1.34 11.05 6.63
CA ASN A 188 1.95 11.58 7.85
C ASN A 188 1.18 11.11 9.08
N VAL A 189 1.83 10.33 9.95
CA VAL A 189 1.24 9.74 11.15
C VAL A 189 0.69 10.78 12.15
N SER A 190 1.24 12.00 12.14
CA SER A 190 0.78 13.10 12.97
C SER A 190 -0.34 13.93 12.35
N SER A 191 -0.78 13.57 11.12
CA SER A 191 -1.78 14.34 10.35
C SER A 191 -1.39 15.82 10.17
N SER A 192 -0.09 16.12 10.18
CA SER A 192 0.45 17.47 10.02
C SER A 192 1.14 17.58 8.66
N TYR A 193 0.67 18.48 7.84
CA TYR A 193 1.16 18.70 6.47
C TYR A 193 1.64 20.14 6.32
N ASN A 194 2.82 20.33 5.74
CA ASN A 194 3.40 21.64 5.49
C ASN A 194 3.17 22.05 4.02
N LEU A 195 2.73 23.28 3.80
CA LEU A 195 2.61 23.86 2.45
C LEU A 195 3.96 23.88 1.72
N GLY A 196 5.09 23.90 2.44
CA GLY A 196 6.43 23.77 1.88
C GLY A 196 6.65 22.48 1.07
N TYR A 197 5.90 21.41 1.35
CA TYR A 197 5.94 20.17 0.54
C TYR A 197 5.62 20.44 -0.94
N PHE A 198 4.78 21.42 -1.21
CA PHE A 198 4.23 21.74 -2.50
C PHE A 198 4.85 22.97 -3.16
N SER A 199 5.85 23.61 -2.55
CA SER A 199 6.41 24.88 -3.01
C SER A 199 7.11 24.84 -4.37
N LYS A 200 7.43 23.65 -4.89
CA LYS A 200 8.01 23.45 -6.23
C LYS A 200 6.94 23.03 -7.28
N LEU A 201 5.69 22.89 -6.87
CA LEU A 201 4.59 22.52 -7.76
C LEU A 201 4.00 23.71 -8.53
N ASP A 202 4.74 24.81 -8.69
CA ASP A 202 4.32 26.06 -9.37
C ASP A 202 3.91 25.86 -10.85
N SER A 203 4.03 24.65 -11.38
CA SER A 203 3.60 24.30 -12.75
C SER A 203 2.26 23.57 -12.82
N TRP A 204 1.60 23.35 -11.70
CA TRP A 204 0.27 22.73 -11.70
C TRP A 204 -0.78 23.71 -12.19
N GLN A 205 -0.94 23.75 -13.50
CA GLN A 205 -2.21 24.18 -14.04
C GLN A 205 -3.22 23.08 -13.74
N LEU A 206 -4.15 23.37 -12.84
CA LEU A 206 -5.38 22.59 -12.70
C LEU A 206 -5.98 22.43 -14.11
N LYS A 207 -5.87 21.21 -14.64
CA LYS A 207 -6.52 20.83 -15.88
C LYS A 207 -7.93 20.39 -15.60
#